data_1d22c04c567f14b4a0f53ffc7acd29aa
#
_entry.id   1d22c04c567f14b4a0f53ffc7acd29aa
#
_cell.length_a   1.000
_cell.length_b   1.000
_cell.length_c   1.000
_cell.angle_alpha   90.00
_cell.angle_beta   90.00
_cell.angle_gamma   90.00
#
_symmetry.space_group_name_H-M   'P 1'
#
loop_
_entity.id
_entity.type
_entity.pdbx_description
1 polymer ?
#
loop_
_entity_poly.entity_id
_entity_poly.type
_entity_poly.pdbx_seq_one_letter_code
_entity_poly.pdbx_strand_id
1 'polypeptide(L)'
;MLFPAWATFYEIVGSACGALAGLMFVVIALVADARGATESQLDAFGTPTVLHLGAALLLSAMSAAPWPGLTSFRISLALYGVTGFTYMVIVVRRTRRLTEYAAVFEDWLFHAVLPLVAYIAVLIAAVSVPRASTLSLFAIGAAALLLLFVGVHNAWDTVTYILIHRWEARRRRPRESHDDAREERPL
;
A
#
# COMPACT_ATOMS: atom_id res chain seq x y z
N MET A 1 5.32 28.18 0.62
CA MET A 1 5.86 26.93 1.18
C MET A 1 6.48 27.18 2.55
N LEU A 2 6.10 26.39 3.57
CA LEU A 2 6.68 26.51 4.93
C LEU A 2 8.11 25.95 5.00
N PHE A 3 8.44 24.99 4.14
CA PHE A 3 9.70 24.24 4.20
C PHE A 3 10.33 24.10 2.81
N PRO A 4 10.87 25.18 2.20
CA PRO A 4 11.35 25.15 0.83
C PRO A 4 12.51 24.18 0.58
N ALA A 5 13.34 23.91 1.58
CA ALA A 5 14.44 22.94 1.47
C ALA A 5 13.95 21.47 1.27
N TRP A 6 12.71 21.19 1.58
CA TRP A 6 12.09 19.86 1.45
C TRP A 6 11.24 19.70 0.18
N ALA A 7 11.06 20.78 -0.58
CA ALA A 7 10.15 20.79 -1.74
C ALA A 7 10.48 19.68 -2.74
N THR A 8 11.73 19.63 -3.20
CA THR A 8 12.20 18.64 -4.18
C THR A 8 12.07 17.19 -3.65
N PHE A 9 12.32 16.97 -2.36
CA PHE A 9 12.15 15.66 -1.76
C PHE A 9 10.69 15.18 -1.87
N TYR A 10 9.74 16.02 -1.47
CA TYR A 10 8.32 15.65 -1.52
C TYR A 10 7.77 15.59 -2.95
N GLU A 11 8.33 16.37 -3.87
CA GLU A 11 8.03 16.28 -5.29
C GLU A 11 8.43 14.91 -5.87
N ILE A 12 9.65 14.46 -5.57
CA ILE A 12 10.15 13.14 -6.01
C ILE A 12 9.31 12.01 -5.41
N VAL A 13 9.09 12.01 -4.09
CA VAL A 13 8.32 10.95 -3.41
C VAL A 13 6.87 10.94 -3.90
N GLY A 14 6.23 12.09 -3.98
CA GLY A 14 4.85 12.20 -4.44
C GLY A 14 4.68 11.75 -5.89
N SER A 15 5.58 12.17 -6.80
CA SER A 15 5.54 11.75 -8.20
C SER A 15 5.76 10.24 -8.35
N ALA A 16 6.70 9.67 -7.61
CA ALA A 16 6.93 8.22 -7.60
C ALA A 16 5.68 7.45 -7.11
N CYS A 17 5.05 7.92 -6.03
CA CYS A 17 3.82 7.31 -5.51
C CYS A 17 2.67 7.38 -6.52
N GLY A 18 2.47 8.51 -7.17
CA GLY A 18 1.45 8.68 -8.20
C GLY A 18 1.67 7.78 -9.41
N ALA A 19 2.90 7.69 -9.90
CA ALA A 19 3.26 6.82 -11.01
C ALA A 19 3.04 5.33 -10.66
N LEU A 20 3.48 4.89 -9.48
CA LEU A 20 3.31 3.50 -9.03
C LEU A 20 1.83 3.16 -8.79
N ALA A 21 1.05 4.06 -8.20
CA ALA A 21 -0.39 3.87 -8.05
C ALA A 21 -1.08 3.72 -9.43
N GLY A 22 -0.71 4.55 -10.41
CA GLY A 22 -1.20 4.44 -11.78
C GLY A 22 -0.86 3.10 -12.43
N LEU A 23 0.38 2.62 -12.26
CA LEU A 23 0.79 1.29 -12.74
C LEU A 23 0.01 0.17 -12.06
N MET A 24 -0.30 0.28 -10.76
CA MET A 24 -1.14 -0.70 -10.07
C MET A 24 -2.57 -0.78 -10.65
N PHE A 25 -3.17 0.34 -11.03
CA PHE A 25 -4.47 0.32 -11.74
C PHE A 25 -4.39 -0.43 -13.07
N VAL A 26 -3.30 -0.26 -13.82
CA VAL A 26 -3.08 -1.02 -15.07
C VAL A 26 -2.96 -2.52 -14.78
N VAL A 27 -2.18 -2.91 -13.76
CA VAL A 27 -2.05 -4.32 -13.36
C VAL A 27 -3.41 -4.90 -12.96
N ILE A 28 -4.19 -4.20 -12.14
CA ILE A 28 -5.52 -4.62 -11.72
C ILE A 28 -6.45 -4.79 -12.93
N ALA A 29 -6.46 -3.85 -13.88
CA ALA A 29 -7.25 -3.95 -15.09
C ALA A 29 -6.87 -5.15 -15.96
N LEU A 30 -5.57 -5.40 -16.18
CA LEU A 30 -5.08 -6.56 -16.92
C LEU A 30 -5.40 -7.89 -16.23
N VAL A 31 -5.46 -7.90 -14.90
CA VAL A 31 -5.84 -9.08 -14.13
C VAL A 31 -7.33 -9.35 -14.21
N ALA A 32 -8.15 -8.31 -14.10
CA ALA A 32 -9.60 -8.41 -14.21
C ALA A 32 -10.06 -8.92 -15.59
N ASP A 33 -9.41 -8.45 -16.66
CA ASP A 33 -9.74 -8.87 -18.05
C ASP A 33 -9.37 -10.34 -18.32
N ALA A 34 -8.38 -10.86 -17.67
CA ALA A 34 -7.87 -12.23 -17.93
C ALA A 34 -8.73 -13.37 -17.33
N ARG A 35 -10.01 -13.18 -17.08
CA ARG A 35 -11.01 -14.18 -16.64
C ARG A 35 -10.50 -15.15 -15.56
N GLY A 36 -10.61 -14.81 -14.31
CA GLY A 36 -10.29 -15.74 -13.21
C GLY A 36 -9.93 -15.12 -11.87
N ALA A 37 -9.73 -13.81 -11.78
CA ALA A 37 -9.60 -13.16 -10.48
C ALA A 37 -10.99 -13.00 -9.87
N THR A 38 -11.22 -13.55 -8.69
CA THR A 38 -12.44 -13.30 -7.93
C THR A 38 -12.39 -11.87 -7.38
N GLU A 39 -13.54 -11.22 -7.27
CA GLU A 39 -13.68 -9.87 -6.70
C GLU A 39 -13.00 -9.78 -5.32
N SER A 40 -13.10 -10.85 -4.52
CA SER A 40 -12.44 -10.97 -3.20
C SER A 40 -10.90 -10.96 -3.26
N GLN A 41 -10.29 -11.45 -4.34
CA GLN A 41 -8.83 -11.43 -4.50
C GLN A 41 -8.32 -10.04 -4.88
N LEU A 42 -9.06 -9.32 -5.72
CA LEU A 42 -8.73 -7.94 -6.08
C LEU A 42 -8.85 -7.01 -4.87
N ASP A 43 -9.88 -7.20 -4.05
CA ASP A 43 -10.09 -6.43 -2.81
C ASP A 43 -9.03 -6.72 -1.74
N ALA A 44 -8.63 -7.97 -1.59
CA ALA A 44 -7.67 -8.35 -0.55
C ALA A 44 -6.25 -7.82 -0.81
N PHE A 45 -5.81 -7.80 -2.07
CA PHE A 45 -4.41 -7.48 -2.41
C PHE A 45 -4.24 -6.09 -3.04
N GLY A 46 -5.19 -5.65 -3.86
CA GLY A 46 -5.09 -4.35 -4.55
C GLY A 46 -5.35 -3.15 -3.63
N THR A 47 -6.33 -3.26 -2.74
CA THR A 47 -6.77 -2.15 -1.89
C THR A 47 -5.69 -1.65 -0.92
N PRO A 48 -4.98 -2.48 -0.14
CA PRO A 48 -3.94 -2.02 0.77
C PRO A 48 -2.77 -1.35 0.05
N THR A 49 -2.36 -1.89 -1.10
CA THR A 49 -1.26 -1.37 -1.91
C THR A 49 -1.53 0.05 -2.40
N VAL A 50 -2.67 0.23 -3.08
CA VAL A 50 -3.07 1.52 -3.63
C VAL A 50 -3.27 2.54 -2.50
N LEU A 51 -3.81 2.10 -1.36
CA LEU A 51 -4.03 2.97 -0.22
C LEU A 51 -2.72 3.51 0.37
N HIS A 52 -1.69 2.69 0.52
CA HIS A 52 -0.40 3.12 1.10
C HIS A 52 0.36 4.04 0.13
N LEU A 53 0.33 3.76 -1.18
CA LEU A 53 0.87 4.66 -2.20
C LEU A 53 0.11 5.99 -2.23
N GLY A 54 -1.22 5.96 -2.17
CA GLY A 54 -2.06 7.15 -2.08
C GLY A 54 -1.84 7.95 -0.79
N ALA A 55 -1.60 7.27 0.33
CA ALA A 55 -1.27 7.90 1.60
C ALA A 55 0.09 8.61 1.54
N ALA A 56 1.13 7.97 0.98
CA ALA A 56 2.43 8.60 0.79
C ALA A 56 2.38 9.79 -0.17
N LEU A 57 1.59 9.67 -1.27
CA LEU A 57 1.31 10.78 -2.18
C LEU A 57 0.65 11.96 -1.45
N LEU A 58 -0.41 11.70 -0.68
CA LEU A 58 -1.14 12.73 0.05
C LEU A 58 -0.24 13.42 1.08
N LEU A 59 0.56 12.66 1.84
CA LEU A 59 1.52 13.21 2.82
C LEU A 59 2.55 14.10 2.14
N SER A 60 3.06 13.68 0.97
CA SER A 60 4.00 14.46 0.17
C SER A 60 3.36 15.75 -0.36
N ALA A 61 2.16 15.68 -0.92
CA ALA A 61 1.42 16.84 -1.40
C ALA A 61 1.10 17.84 -0.27
N MET A 62 0.67 17.34 0.89
CA MET A 62 0.44 18.18 2.07
C MET A 62 1.71 18.87 2.55
N SER A 63 2.85 18.17 2.53
CA SER A 63 4.13 18.73 2.97
C SER A 63 4.69 19.78 2.00
N ALA A 64 4.36 19.67 0.71
CA ALA A 64 4.72 20.63 -0.33
C ALA A 64 3.71 21.80 -0.47
N ALA A 65 2.52 21.70 0.11
CA ALA A 65 1.47 22.69 -0.06
C ALA A 65 1.83 24.07 0.52
N PRO A 66 1.32 25.16 -0.07
CA PRO A 66 1.57 26.54 0.40
C PRO A 66 0.66 26.92 1.57
N TRP A 67 0.86 26.31 2.73
CA TRP A 67 0.08 26.56 3.92
C TRP A 67 0.18 28.00 4.39
N PRO A 68 -0.91 28.63 4.84
CA PRO A 68 -0.91 30.01 5.35
C PRO A 68 -0.16 30.13 6.69
N GLY A 69 0.05 29.03 7.40
CA GLY A 69 0.77 29.03 8.66
C GLY A 69 1.00 27.63 9.21
N LEU A 70 1.86 27.54 10.22
CA LEU A 70 2.27 26.29 10.84
C LEU A 70 1.09 25.55 11.51
N THR A 71 0.13 26.29 12.07
CA THR A 71 -1.04 25.71 12.73
C THR A 71 -1.91 24.91 11.76
N SER A 72 -2.20 25.45 10.57
CA SER A 72 -2.99 24.76 9.53
C SER A 72 -2.28 23.49 9.06
N PHE A 73 -0.98 23.55 8.83
CA PHE A 73 -0.16 22.38 8.49
C PHE A 73 -0.25 21.30 9.57
N ARG A 74 -0.06 21.66 10.85
CA ARG A 74 -0.13 20.73 11.97
C ARG A 74 -1.50 20.06 12.12
N ILE A 75 -2.57 20.82 11.97
CA ILE A 75 -3.94 20.28 12.02
C ILE A 75 -4.14 19.26 10.92
N SER A 76 -3.71 19.58 9.70
CA SER A 76 -3.83 18.67 8.56
C SER A 76 -2.99 17.38 8.75
N LEU A 77 -1.76 17.51 9.29
CA LEU A 77 -0.94 16.34 9.66
C LEU A 77 -1.61 15.49 10.75
N ALA A 78 -2.19 16.12 11.76
CA ALA A 78 -2.89 15.41 12.83
C ALA A 78 -4.11 14.65 12.28
N LEU A 79 -4.92 15.28 11.44
CA LEU A 79 -6.06 14.64 10.79
C LEU A 79 -5.61 13.46 9.91
N TYR A 80 -4.58 13.66 9.10
CA TYR A 80 -4.00 12.59 8.29
C TYR A 80 -3.54 11.42 9.17
N GLY A 81 -2.75 11.68 10.21
CA GLY A 81 -2.22 10.67 11.10
C GLY A 81 -3.33 9.92 11.88
N VAL A 82 -4.35 10.63 12.38
CA VAL A 82 -5.51 10.01 13.05
C VAL A 82 -6.29 9.12 12.09
N THR A 83 -6.55 9.58 10.87
CA THR A 83 -7.27 8.81 9.86
C THR A 83 -6.51 7.52 9.51
N GLY A 84 -5.20 7.63 9.23
CA GLY A 84 -4.36 6.48 8.91
C GLY A 84 -4.23 5.51 10.09
N PHE A 85 -4.02 6.01 11.31
CA PHE A 85 -3.97 5.19 12.51
C PHE A 85 -5.29 4.44 12.73
N THR A 86 -6.43 5.12 12.63
CA THR A 86 -7.76 4.52 12.80
C THR A 86 -8.00 3.43 11.76
N TYR A 87 -7.66 3.70 10.50
CA TYR A 87 -7.72 2.70 9.43
C TYR A 87 -6.91 1.46 9.79
N MET A 88 -5.65 1.63 10.22
CA MET A 88 -4.78 0.51 10.60
C MET A 88 -5.33 -0.29 11.78
N VAL A 89 -5.89 0.36 12.79
CA VAL A 89 -6.54 -0.32 13.92
C VAL A 89 -7.72 -1.17 13.44
N ILE A 90 -8.52 -0.66 12.49
CA ILE A 90 -9.65 -1.42 11.91
C ILE A 90 -9.12 -2.64 11.15
N VAL A 91 -8.10 -2.48 10.31
CA VAL A 91 -7.47 -3.57 9.55
C VAL A 91 -6.96 -4.65 10.51
N VAL A 92 -6.14 -4.27 11.49
CA VAL A 92 -5.58 -5.21 12.48
C VAL A 92 -6.69 -5.96 13.24
N ARG A 93 -7.76 -5.27 13.66
CA ARG A 93 -8.88 -5.89 14.36
C ARG A 93 -9.63 -6.88 13.47
N ARG A 94 -9.83 -6.58 12.19
CA ARG A 94 -10.48 -7.49 11.22
C ARG A 94 -9.63 -8.73 10.98
N THR A 95 -8.33 -8.55 10.72
CA THR A 95 -7.39 -9.66 10.47
C THR A 95 -7.30 -10.61 11.66
N ARG A 96 -7.26 -10.10 12.90
CA ARG A 96 -7.23 -10.92 14.11
C ARG A 96 -8.51 -11.75 14.35
N ARG A 97 -9.63 -11.38 13.73
CA ARG A 97 -10.89 -12.12 13.84
C ARG A 97 -11.02 -13.27 12.83
N LEU A 98 -10.18 -13.29 11.80
CA LEU A 98 -10.14 -14.36 10.80
C LEU A 98 -9.24 -15.47 11.32
N THR A 99 -9.83 -16.47 11.98
CA THR A 99 -9.16 -17.53 12.76
C THR A 99 -8.42 -18.57 11.90
N GLU A 100 -8.63 -18.60 10.60
CA GLU A 100 -8.08 -19.63 9.69
C GLU A 100 -6.78 -19.24 8.99
N TYR A 101 -6.32 -17.99 9.10
CA TYR A 101 -5.11 -17.52 8.41
C TYR A 101 -3.92 -17.44 9.37
N ALA A 102 -3.00 -18.40 9.26
CA ALA A 102 -1.68 -18.30 9.87
C ALA A 102 -0.82 -17.30 9.08
N ALA A 103 -1.05 -16.00 9.32
CA ALA A 103 -0.25 -14.96 8.69
C ALA A 103 1.22 -15.13 9.04
N VAL A 104 2.09 -15.19 8.05
CA VAL A 104 3.55 -15.22 8.21
C VAL A 104 3.98 -13.89 8.84
N PHE A 105 5.08 -13.91 9.61
CA PHE A 105 5.61 -12.71 10.28
C PHE A 105 5.80 -11.53 9.32
N GLU A 106 6.19 -11.80 8.08
CA GLU A 106 6.38 -10.81 7.03
C GLU A 106 5.08 -10.09 6.67
N ASP A 107 3.97 -10.82 6.54
CA ASP A 107 2.63 -10.24 6.29
C ASP A 107 2.24 -9.26 7.39
N TRP A 108 2.46 -9.62 8.66
CA TRP A 108 2.18 -8.74 9.79
C TRP A 108 3.05 -7.48 9.79
N LEU A 109 4.31 -7.64 9.42
CA LEU A 109 5.27 -6.53 9.39
C LEU A 109 4.83 -5.48 8.35
N PHE A 110 4.63 -5.90 7.11
CA PHE A 110 4.35 -4.98 6.00
C PHE A 110 2.90 -4.50 5.94
N HIS A 111 1.94 -5.33 6.35
CA HIS A 111 0.52 -4.96 6.28
C HIS A 111 -0.02 -4.29 7.55
N ALA A 112 0.69 -4.36 8.69
CA ALA A 112 0.21 -3.80 9.93
C ALA A 112 1.24 -2.93 10.66
N VAL A 113 2.44 -3.47 10.96
CA VAL A 113 3.38 -2.82 11.88
C VAL A 113 4.00 -1.57 11.23
N LEU A 114 4.58 -1.70 10.03
CA LEU A 114 5.27 -0.59 9.37
C LEU A 114 4.33 0.57 9.02
N PRO A 115 3.12 0.37 8.45
CA PRO A 115 2.18 1.46 8.26
C PRO A 115 1.74 2.13 9.56
N LEU A 116 1.52 1.34 10.62
CA LEU A 116 1.15 1.88 11.93
C LEU A 116 2.25 2.77 12.50
N VAL A 117 3.51 2.34 12.40
CA VAL A 117 4.69 3.14 12.80
C VAL A 117 4.76 4.44 12.01
N ALA A 118 4.51 4.41 10.69
CA ALA A 118 4.51 5.61 9.86
C ALA A 118 3.44 6.62 10.33
N TYR A 119 2.20 6.18 10.55
CA TYR A 119 1.14 7.08 11.01
C TYR A 119 1.38 7.62 12.42
N ILE A 120 1.93 6.81 13.33
CA ILE A 120 2.33 7.27 14.67
C ILE A 120 3.45 8.32 14.56
N ALA A 121 4.44 8.12 13.70
CA ALA A 121 5.51 9.09 13.48
C ALA A 121 4.97 10.43 12.98
N VAL A 122 3.98 10.42 12.06
CA VAL A 122 3.31 11.64 11.60
C VAL A 122 2.54 12.33 12.74
N LEU A 123 1.83 11.58 13.60
CA LEU A 123 1.13 12.15 14.75
C LEU A 123 2.08 12.80 15.75
N ILE A 124 3.20 12.14 16.06
CA ILE A 124 4.25 12.71 16.92
C ILE A 124 4.82 13.98 16.28
N ALA A 125 5.11 13.94 14.97
CA ALA A 125 5.60 15.10 14.25
C ALA A 125 4.61 16.27 14.29
N ALA A 126 3.32 16.04 14.09
CA ALA A 126 2.28 17.09 14.15
C ALA A 126 2.27 17.85 15.47
N VAL A 127 2.60 17.17 16.58
CA VAL A 127 2.71 17.80 17.91
C VAL A 127 4.06 18.48 18.10
N SER A 128 5.15 17.87 17.60
CA SER A 128 6.54 18.27 17.90
C SER A 128 7.08 19.36 16.96
N VAL A 129 6.51 19.58 15.79
CA VAL A 129 6.99 20.59 14.80
C VAL A 129 7.33 21.96 15.44
N PRO A 130 6.55 22.52 16.37
CA PRO A 130 6.86 23.84 16.94
C PRO A 130 8.11 23.86 17.81
N ARG A 131 8.51 22.71 18.35
CA ARG A 131 9.64 22.59 19.32
C ARG A 131 10.90 21.98 18.71
N ALA A 132 10.72 21.09 17.74
CA ALA A 132 11.79 20.31 17.12
C ALA A 132 11.55 20.19 15.61
N SER A 133 11.50 21.32 14.89
CA SER A 133 11.12 21.37 13.49
C SER A 133 11.96 20.46 12.58
N THR A 134 13.27 20.46 12.75
CA THR A 134 14.20 19.64 11.95
C THR A 134 13.90 18.16 12.14
N LEU A 135 13.85 17.67 13.36
CA LEU A 135 13.58 16.24 13.66
C LEU A 135 12.19 15.83 13.17
N SER A 136 11.19 16.70 13.36
CA SER A 136 9.82 16.45 12.92
C SER A 136 9.72 16.37 11.40
N LEU A 137 10.43 17.21 10.66
CA LEU A 137 10.45 17.17 9.20
C LEU A 137 11.11 15.89 8.68
N PHE A 138 12.21 15.44 9.30
CA PHE A 138 12.79 14.15 8.99
C PHE A 138 11.85 12.97 9.31
N ALA A 139 11.12 13.04 10.43
CA ALA A 139 10.13 12.02 10.77
C ALA A 139 8.98 11.94 9.75
N ILE A 140 8.49 13.09 9.28
CA ILE A 140 7.46 13.14 8.21
C ILE A 140 8.01 12.56 6.90
N GLY A 141 9.24 12.96 6.52
CA GLY A 141 9.91 12.43 5.32
C GLY A 141 10.14 10.92 5.39
N ALA A 142 10.61 10.43 6.55
CA ALA A 142 10.80 9.00 6.79
C ALA A 142 9.47 8.23 6.75
N ALA A 143 8.38 8.79 7.29
CA ALA A 143 7.05 8.20 7.21
C ALA A 143 6.54 8.12 5.76
N ALA A 144 6.77 9.16 4.94
CA ALA A 144 6.41 9.16 3.53
C ALA A 144 7.17 8.07 2.76
N LEU A 145 8.49 7.95 2.97
CA LEU A 145 9.30 6.88 2.37
C LEU A 145 8.89 5.50 2.85
N LEU A 146 8.56 5.35 4.13
CA LEU A 146 8.14 4.07 4.69
C LEU A 146 6.82 3.61 4.07
N LEU A 147 5.83 4.50 3.92
CA LEU A 147 4.56 4.19 3.26
C LEU A 147 4.75 3.88 1.77
N LEU A 148 5.63 4.61 1.06
CA LEU A 148 6.02 4.30 -0.31
C LEU A 148 6.63 2.90 -0.39
N PHE A 149 7.59 2.57 0.48
CA PHE A 149 8.26 1.28 0.50
C PHE A 149 7.28 0.13 0.78
N VAL A 150 6.39 0.30 1.76
CA VAL A 150 5.32 -0.66 2.05
C VAL A 150 4.40 -0.84 0.84
N GLY A 151 4.02 0.24 0.16
CA GLY A 151 3.22 0.18 -1.05
C GLY A 151 3.91 -0.60 -2.18
N VAL A 152 5.21 -0.39 -2.39
CA VAL A 152 6.01 -1.11 -3.38
C VAL A 152 6.13 -2.60 -3.03
N HIS A 153 6.41 -2.92 -1.77
CA HIS A 153 6.49 -4.31 -1.29
C HIS A 153 5.17 -5.05 -1.52
N ASN A 154 4.05 -4.47 -1.09
CA ASN A 154 2.73 -5.06 -1.28
C ASN A 154 2.35 -5.18 -2.77
N ALA A 155 2.80 -4.24 -3.62
CA ALA A 155 2.61 -4.32 -5.06
C ALA A 155 3.36 -5.52 -5.65
N TRP A 156 4.62 -5.72 -5.23
CA TRP A 156 5.43 -6.84 -5.67
C TRP A 156 4.80 -8.18 -5.29
N ASP A 157 4.34 -8.33 -4.06
CA ASP A 157 3.69 -9.56 -3.58
C ASP A 157 2.41 -9.84 -4.36
N THR A 158 1.60 -8.81 -4.63
CA THR A 158 0.40 -8.93 -5.45
C THR A 158 0.72 -9.44 -6.85
N VAL A 159 1.71 -8.84 -7.53
CA VAL A 159 2.09 -9.21 -8.90
C VAL A 159 2.65 -10.64 -8.95
N THR A 160 3.54 -10.98 -8.02
CA THR A 160 4.14 -12.34 -7.93
C THR A 160 3.09 -13.39 -7.65
N TYR A 161 2.19 -13.17 -6.72
CA TYR A 161 1.08 -14.07 -6.43
C TYR A 161 0.23 -14.36 -7.68
N ILE A 162 -0.17 -13.31 -8.40
CA ILE A 162 -0.99 -13.43 -9.61
C ILE A 162 -0.26 -14.19 -10.70
N LEU A 163 1.03 -13.92 -10.93
CA LEU A 163 1.83 -14.57 -11.96
C LEU A 163 2.00 -16.07 -11.68
N ILE A 164 2.30 -16.46 -10.44
CA ILE A 164 2.49 -17.86 -10.04
C ILE A 164 1.19 -18.65 -10.24
N HIS A 165 0.06 -18.15 -9.75
CA HIS A 165 -1.23 -18.84 -9.86
C HIS A 165 -1.70 -18.99 -11.31
N ARG A 166 -1.42 -18.01 -12.18
CA ARG A 166 -1.69 -18.10 -13.61
C ARG A 166 -0.86 -19.17 -14.31
N TRP A 167 0.40 -19.27 -13.92
CA TRP A 167 1.30 -20.26 -14.50
C TRP A 167 0.91 -21.70 -14.12
N GLU A 168 0.51 -21.93 -12.89
CA GLU A 168 -0.01 -23.21 -12.39
C GLU A 168 -1.34 -23.59 -13.09
N ALA A 169 -2.27 -22.68 -13.22
CA ALA A 169 -3.54 -22.91 -13.91
C ALA A 169 -3.34 -23.27 -15.40
N ARG A 170 -2.36 -22.65 -16.06
CA ARG A 170 -2.00 -23.00 -17.45
C ARG A 170 -1.36 -24.38 -17.58
N ARG A 171 -0.60 -24.81 -16.58
CA ARG A 171 0.02 -26.16 -16.58
C ARG A 171 -0.98 -27.28 -16.33
N ARG A 172 -2.08 -27.06 -15.64
CA ARG A 172 -3.12 -28.06 -15.37
C ARG A 172 -3.98 -28.37 -16.58
N ARG A 173 -4.32 -27.37 -17.39
CA ARG A 173 -5.19 -27.53 -18.59
C ARG A 173 -4.70 -28.54 -19.65
N PRO A 174 -3.42 -28.69 -19.99
CA PRO A 174 -3.00 -29.69 -20.98
C PRO A 174 -3.09 -31.14 -20.49
N ARG A 175 -3.08 -31.39 -19.16
CA ARG A 175 -3.17 -32.74 -18.59
C ARG A 175 -4.60 -33.29 -18.63
N GLU A 176 -5.58 -32.47 -18.25
CA GLU A 176 -7.00 -32.87 -18.28
C GLU A 176 -7.47 -33.23 -19.70
N SER A 177 -7.10 -32.44 -20.71
CA SER A 177 -7.47 -32.73 -22.10
C SER A 177 -6.81 -33.99 -22.67
N HIS A 178 -5.72 -34.45 -22.10
CA HIS A 178 -5.01 -35.66 -22.56
C HIS A 178 -5.55 -36.93 -21.88
N ASP A 179 -6.04 -36.78 -20.66
CA ASP A 179 -6.66 -37.89 -19.89
C ASP A 179 -8.08 -38.15 -20.40
N ASP A 180 -8.88 -37.11 -20.68
CA ASP A 180 -10.22 -37.24 -21.27
C ASP A 180 -10.15 -37.90 -22.67
N ALA A 181 -9.15 -37.55 -23.48
CA ALA A 181 -8.95 -38.15 -24.80
C ALA A 181 -8.44 -39.61 -24.77
N ARG A 182 -7.96 -40.11 -23.62
CA ARG A 182 -7.60 -41.50 -23.40
C ARG A 182 -8.75 -42.38 -22.93
N GLU A 183 -9.69 -41.80 -22.14
CA GLU A 183 -10.90 -42.51 -21.68
C GLU A 183 -11.94 -42.70 -22.79
N GLU A 184 -11.96 -41.84 -23.83
CA GLU A 184 -12.91 -41.92 -24.95
C GLU A 184 -12.46 -42.91 -26.07
N ARG A 185 -11.35 -43.66 -25.95
CA ARG A 185 -10.99 -44.69 -26.93
C ARG A 185 -11.72 -45.99 -26.62
N PRO A 186 -12.77 -46.40 -27.41
CA PRO A 186 -13.36 -47.72 -27.29
C PRO A 186 -12.36 -48.81 -27.64
N LEU A 187 -12.43 -49.93 -26.91
CA LEU A 187 -11.69 -51.16 -27.13
C LEU A 187 -12.04 -51.83 -28.47
#